data_f5c4d377b5b3a769c550fbcf94742033
#
_entry.id   f5c4d377b5b3a769c550fbcf94742033
#
_cell.length_a   1.000
_cell.length_b   1.000
_cell.length_c   1.000
_cell.angle_alpha   90.00
_cell.angle_beta   90.00
_cell.angle_gamma   90.00
#
_symmetry.space_group_name_H-M   'P 1'
#
loop_
_entity.id
_entity.type
_entity.pdbx_description
1 polymer ?
#
loop_
_entity_poly.entity_id
_entity_poly.type
_entity_poly.pdbx_seq_one_letter_code
_entity_poly.pdbx_strand_id
1 'polypeptide(L)'
;EGIHGSLVLLNGPLGCRFYHSYAFGKNLIRESELWGLRGQLELSDAMDDRLVRSQYFAGTPQVPGSNLRYEDYIFGTGEQLERALQDILAERSYSMAVVIQTPGTSLMGEGLESLIQKTAEEFQTPSVFIESPEFSTNSCVGYDETMVRLLKQFVEKKPEKKKTGTTVNLFGFYTYQQNLEGDREEIRRLLSLCGITVNCIAGADCTLESFRKIPEADLNILCCPERCEKTGIYLKEVLKLPVYDAGGFPIGFDQTERFVKEISELLHTDGRQALEDIEKARARAFYYIARCLGPAGFPEELRYAVEGESSVLCGYVDYLSRYLGIRPEAIRELPAKGSGSGGERLRRMLKGMNAEEVLGRDLTRVDNAVILGSAGTIMETFLHSQNVYGIETMGGAAGYIHVVPQTYLGSTGALYLLEQLINGNRMLKAWK
;
A
#
# COMPACT_ATOMS: atom_id res chain seq x y z
N GLU A 1 -5.79 1.58 9.93
CA GLU A 1 -5.41 0.16 10.18
C GLU A 1 -3.90 0.00 10.34
N GLY A 2 -3.06 0.67 9.56
CA GLY A 2 -1.59 0.60 9.69
C GLY A 2 -0.99 1.37 10.88
N ILE A 3 -1.79 2.00 11.72
CA ILE A 3 -1.37 2.57 13.00
C ILE A 3 -1.61 1.54 14.10
N HIS A 4 -0.54 1.10 14.74
CA HIS A 4 -0.59 -0.01 15.71
C HIS A 4 -1.45 0.34 16.93
N GLY A 5 -2.25 -0.62 17.35
CA GLY A 5 -3.16 -0.45 18.49
C GLY A 5 -4.39 0.42 18.19
N SER A 6 -4.64 0.81 16.93
CA SER A 6 -5.86 1.52 16.57
C SER A 6 -7.06 0.58 16.41
N LEU A 7 -8.22 1.06 16.79
CA LEU A 7 -9.51 0.50 16.39
C LEU A 7 -9.95 1.16 15.08
N VAL A 8 -10.35 0.36 14.09
CA VAL A 8 -11.07 0.85 12.91
C VAL A 8 -12.45 0.19 12.90
N LEU A 9 -13.50 0.98 13.02
CA LEU A 9 -14.88 0.51 13.07
C LEU A 9 -15.66 1.04 11.86
N LEU A 10 -16.27 0.13 11.11
CA LEU A 10 -17.14 0.51 9.99
C LEU A 10 -18.57 0.70 10.46
N ASN A 11 -19.13 1.89 10.27
CA ASN A 11 -20.55 2.12 10.49
C ASN A 11 -21.33 1.68 9.24
N GLY A 12 -21.83 0.46 9.28
CA GLY A 12 -22.51 -0.16 8.13
C GLY A 12 -22.99 -1.57 8.39
N PRO A 13 -23.62 -2.19 7.38
CA PRO A 13 -24.08 -3.57 7.45
C PRO A 13 -22.93 -4.57 7.42
N LEU A 14 -23.19 -5.80 7.85
CA LEU A 14 -22.20 -6.87 7.98
C LEU A 14 -21.36 -7.08 6.71
N GLY A 15 -21.97 -6.99 5.53
CA GLY A 15 -21.29 -7.23 4.26
C GLY A 15 -20.16 -6.24 3.93
N CYS A 16 -20.25 -5.01 4.43
CA CYS A 16 -19.25 -3.97 4.13
C CYS A 16 -17.87 -4.26 4.71
N ARG A 17 -17.77 -5.06 5.78
CA ARG A 17 -16.49 -5.39 6.40
C ARG A 17 -15.80 -6.62 5.79
N PHE A 18 -16.51 -7.45 5.03
CA PHE A 18 -16.01 -8.75 4.57
C PHE A 18 -14.70 -8.64 3.76
N TYR A 19 -14.67 -7.80 2.73
CA TYR A 19 -13.50 -7.63 1.89
C TYR A 19 -12.32 -6.98 2.62
N HIS A 20 -12.60 -6.02 3.50
CA HIS A 20 -11.58 -5.36 4.31
C HIS A 20 -10.89 -6.35 5.24
N SER A 21 -11.64 -7.16 5.95
CA SER A 21 -11.08 -8.16 6.87
C SER A 21 -10.20 -9.17 6.14
N TYR A 22 -10.63 -9.64 4.97
CA TYR A 22 -9.87 -10.60 4.19
C TYR A 22 -8.57 -10.01 3.63
N ALA A 23 -8.62 -8.85 3.00
CA ALA A 23 -7.46 -8.19 2.44
C ALA A 23 -6.45 -7.77 3.53
N PHE A 24 -6.95 -7.29 4.67
CA PHE A 24 -6.13 -6.91 5.80
C PHE A 24 -5.35 -8.11 6.36
N GLY A 25 -6.00 -9.23 6.59
CA GLY A 25 -5.38 -10.44 7.12
C GLY A 25 -4.34 -11.06 6.17
N LYS A 26 -4.46 -10.83 4.85
CA LYS A 26 -3.49 -11.31 3.86
C LYS A 26 -2.17 -10.53 3.92
N ASN A 27 -2.23 -9.23 4.14
CA ASN A 27 -1.11 -8.32 3.86
C ASN A 27 -0.43 -7.73 5.10
N LEU A 28 -1.03 -7.86 6.27
CA LEU A 28 -0.51 -7.27 7.50
C LEU A 28 -0.46 -8.31 8.62
N ILE A 29 0.65 -8.99 8.73
CA ILE A 29 0.95 -9.87 9.86
C ILE A 29 1.74 -9.06 10.88
N ARG A 30 1.19 -8.93 12.10
CA ARG A 30 1.89 -8.33 13.23
C ARG A 30 2.45 -9.45 14.11
N GLU A 31 3.68 -9.27 14.58
CA GLU A 31 4.33 -10.26 15.44
C GLU A 31 3.49 -10.55 16.70
N SER A 32 2.88 -9.49 17.29
CA SER A 32 1.97 -9.65 18.42
C SER A 32 0.70 -10.46 18.11
N GLU A 33 0.24 -10.44 16.86
CA GLU A 33 -0.92 -11.21 16.41
C GLU A 33 -0.55 -12.68 16.17
N LEU A 34 0.65 -12.97 15.66
CA LEU A 34 1.16 -14.33 15.53
C LEU A 34 1.21 -15.06 16.87
N TRP A 35 1.69 -14.38 17.92
CA TRP A 35 1.74 -14.97 19.27
C TRP A 35 0.35 -15.10 19.89
N GLY A 36 -0.55 -14.15 19.66
CA GLY A 36 -1.95 -14.24 20.10
C GLY A 36 -2.70 -15.38 19.43
N LEU A 37 -2.52 -15.59 18.13
CA LEU A 37 -3.10 -16.70 17.38
C LEU A 37 -2.57 -18.03 17.86
N ARG A 38 -1.28 -18.16 18.18
CA ARG A 38 -0.71 -19.38 18.72
C ARG A 38 -1.37 -19.79 20.04
N GLY A 39 -1.53 -18.85 20.97
CA GLY A 39 -2.22 -19.11 22.23
C GLY A 39 -3.68 -19.53 22.05
N GLN A 40 -4.37 -18.97 21.06
CA GLN A 40 -5.75 -19.34 20.73
C GLN A 40 -5.86 -20.71 20.03
N LEU A 41 -4.90 -21.04 19.17
CA LEU A 41 -4.84 -22.37 18.53
C LEU A 41 -4.52 -23.48 19.53
N GLU A 42 -3.69 -23.20 20.53
CA GLU A 42 -3.39 -24.16 21.61
C GLU A 42 -4.57 -24.35 22.58
N LEU A 43 -5.44 -23.35 22.72
CA LEU A 43 -6.68 -23.43 23.51
C LEU A 43 -7.85 -24.09 22.76
N SER A 44 -7.70 -24.38 21.48
CA SER A 44 -8.81 -24.66 20.57
C SER A 44 -9.12 -26.14 20.32
N ASP A 45 -8.87 -27.02 21.27
CA ASP A 45 -9.53 -28.38 21.25
C ASP A 45 -11.07 -28.26 21.37
N ALA A 46 -11.58 -27.06 21.63
CA ALA A 46 -12.99 -26.68 21.62
C ALA A 46 -13.21 -25.36 20.92
N MET A 47 -12.84 -25.25 19.64
CA MET A 47 -13.15 -24.05 18.86
C MET A 47 -14.67 -23.87 18.77
N ASP A 48 -15.24 -23.00 19.60
CA ASP A 48 -16.58 -22.49 19.37
C ASP A 48 -16.56 -21.77 18.02
N ASP A 49 -17.18 -22.44 17.04
CA ASP A 49 -17.31 -21.97 15.65
C ASP A 49 -17.83 -20.53 15.55
N ARG A 50 -18.51 -20.04 16.60
CA ARG A 50 -18.99 -18.67 16.75
C ARG A 50 -17.89 -17.67 17.09
N LEU A 51 -16.88 -18.02 17.89
CA LEU A 51 -15.76 -17.15 18.24
C LEU A 51 -14.84 -16.94 17.02
N VAL A 52 -14.59 -18.01 16.26
CA VAL A 52 -13.81 -17.93 15.02
C VAL A 52 -14.51 -17.09 13.96
N ARG A 53 -15.83 -17.22 13.85
CA ARG A 53 -16.62 -16.44 12.88
C ARG A 53 -16.83 -14.98 13.28
N SER A 54 -16.83 -14.66 14.58
CA SER A 54 -17.09 -13.31 15.05
C SER A 54 -15.85 -12.43 15.12
N GLN A 55 -14.69 -12.99 15.48
CA GLN A 55 -13.46 -12.24 15.70
C GLN A 55 -12.42 -12.41 14.60
N TYR A 56 -12.38 -13.58 13.93
CA TYR A 56 -11.38 -13.90 12.93
C TYR A 56 -12.03 -14.53 11.70
N PHE A 57 -11.56 -14.16 10.53
CA PHE A 57 -11.82 -14.86 9.29
C PHE A 57 -10.57 -15.62 8.89
N ALA A 58 -10.65 -16.96 8.80
CA ALA A 58 -9.50 -17.81 8.50
C ALA A 58 -8.25 -17.55 9.39
N GLY A 59 -8.47 -17.27 10.68
CA GLY A 59 -7.40 -17.01 11.64
C GLY A 59 -6.86 -15.56 11.64
N THR A 60 -7.47 -14.65 10.88
CA THR A 60 -7.04 -13.23 10.79
C THR A 60 -8.04 -12.30 11.48
N PRO A 61 -7.56 -11.20 12.10
CA PRO A 61 -8.43 -10.21 12.73
C PRO A 61 -9.42 -9.62 11.72
N GLN A 62 -10.69 -9.55 12.09
CA GLN A 62 -11.70 -8.88 11.29
C GLN A 62 -11.80 -7.41 11.67
N VAL A 63 -12.00 -6.54 10.68
CA VAL A 63 -12.38 -5.15 10.93
C VAL A 63 -13.79 -5.13 11.52
N PRO A 64 -13.99 -4.64 12.76
CA PRO A 64 -15.31 -4.61 13.40
C PRO A 64 -16.26 -3.63 12.69
N GLY A 65 -17.55 -3.85 12.83
CA GLY A 65 -18.58 -2.99 12.28
C GLY A 65 -19.78 -2.88 13.21
N SER A 66 -20.58 -1.82 13.05
CA SER A 66 -21.83 -1.63 13.80
C SER A 66 -22.92 -2.66 13.46
N ASN A 67 -22.74 -3.42 12.36
CA ASN A 67 -23.67 -4.48 11.93
C ASN A 67 -25.11 -4.00 11.78
N LEU A 68 -25.30 -2.87 11.11
CA LEU A 68 -26.61 -2.24 10.92
C LEU A 68 -27.60 -3.17 10.25
N ARG A 69 -28.83 -3.13 10.74
CA ARG A 69 -30.01 -3.80 10.19
C ARG A 69 -30.82 -2.83 9.37
N TYR A 70 -31.85 -3.32 8.68
CA TYR A 70 -32.73 -2.49 7.87
C TYR A 70 -33.44 -1.41 8.70
N GLU A 71 -33.84 -1.72 9.93
CA GLU A 71 -34.49 -0.81 10.84
C GLU A 71 -33.63 0.39 11.21
N ASP A 72 -32.31 0.18 11.36
CA ASP A 72 -31.37 1.24 11.72
C ASP A 72 -31.27 2.31 10.62
N TYR A 73 -31.51 1.95 9.36
CA TYR A 73 -31.58 2.91 8.25
C TYR A 73 -32.89 3.73 8.24
N ILE A 74 -33.92 3.30 8.95
CA ILE A 74 -35.18 4.01 9.07
C ILE A 74 -35.20 4.91 10.31
N PHE A 75 -34.69 4.42 11.43
CA PHE A 75 -34.80 5.08 12.73
C PHE A 75 -33.52 5.80 13.17
N GLY A 76 -32.41 5.65 12.46
CA GLY A 76 -31.11 6.23 12.77
C GLY A 76 -30.08 5.20 13.20
N THR A 77 -28.83 5.45 12.84
CA THR A 77 -27.70 4.51 13.08
C THR A 77 -26.98 4.75 14.40
N GLY A 78 -27.22 5.90 15.05
CA GLY A 78 -26.47 6.38 16.20
C GLY A 78 -26.50 5.42 17.40
N GLU A 79 -27.67 4.89 17.78
CA GLU A 79 -27.81 3.99 18.95
C GLU A 79 -27.01 2.68 18.74
N GLN A 80 -27.12 2.08 17.55
CA GLN A 80 -26.40 0.85 17.24
C GLN A 80 -24.88 1.06 17.14
N LEU A 81 -24.45 2.21 16.59
CA LEU A 81 -23.05 2.59 16.54
C LEU A 81 -22.46 2.83 17.93
N GLU A 82 -23.19 3.58 18.79
CA GLU A 82 -22.77 3.84 20.17
C GLU A 82 -22.57 2.54 20.94
N ARG A 83 -23.55 1.64 20.88
CA ARG A 83 -23.49 0.32 21.53
C ARG A 83 -22.29 -0.49 21.03
N ALA A 84 -22.09 -0.58 19.71
CA ALA A 84 -20.96 -1.30 19.14
C ALA A 84 -19.61 -0.72 19.58
N LEU A 85 -19.49 0.60 19.65
CA LEU A 85 -18.28 1.29 20.08
C LEU A 85 -18.01 1.06 21.58
N GLN A 86 -19.05 1.14 22.43
CA GLN A 86 -18.95 0.85 23.87
C GLN A 86 -18.51 -0.59 24.13
N ASP A 87 -19.16 -1.56 23.48
CA ASP A 87 -18.84 -2.99 23.65
C ASP A 87 -17.37 -3.27 23.29
N ILE A 88 -16.88 -2.73 22.18
CA ILE A 88 -15.50 -2.97 21.72
C ILE A 88 -14.48 -2.26 22.63
N LEU A 89 -14.73 -1.02 23.02
CA LEU A 89 -13.82 -0.25 23.88
C LEU A 89 -13.80 -0.76 25.32
N ALA A 90 -14.86 -1.42 25.79
CA ALA A 90 -14.90 -2.07 27.08
C ALA A 90 -14.06 -3.35 27.15
N GLU A 91 -13.88 -4.06 26.01
CA GLU A 91 -13.11 -5.31 25.98
C GLU A 91 -11.60 -5.08 26.09
N ARG A 92 -11.07 -4.01 25.47
CA ARG A 92 -9.64 -3.69 25.49
C ARG A 92 -9.34 -2.22 25.18
N SER A 93 -8.18 -1.76 25.64
CA SER A 93 -7.70 -0.41 25.35
C SER A 93 -7.14 -0.29 23.94
N TYR A 94 -7.43 0.84 23.28
CA TYR A 94 -6.91 1.20 21.98
C TYR A 94 -6.14 2.52 22.03
N SER A 95 -5.13 2.68 21.18
CA SER A 95 -4.38 3.94 21.07
C SER A 95 -5.23 5.07 20.47
N MET A 96 -6.17 4.71 19.60
CA MET A 96 -7.20 5.58 19.03
C MET A 96 -8.33 4.75 18.42
N ALA A 97 -9.51 5.36 18.26
CA ALA A 97 -10.64 4.80 17.54
C ALA A 97 -10.92 5.61 16.27
N VAL A 98 -10.99 4.94 15.12
CA VAL A 98 -11.38 5.54 13.84
C VAL A 98 -12.70 4.93 13.42
N VAL A 99 -13.75 5.72 13.35
CA VAL A 99 -15.06 5.30 12.86
C VAL A 99 -15.22 5.78 11.43
N ILE A 100 -15.48 4.84 10.53
CA ILE A 100 -15.65 5.13 9.11
C ILE A 100 -17.11 4.89 8.73
N GLN A 101 -17.75 5.90 8.19
CA GLN A 101 -19.10 5.79 7.67
C GLN A 101 -19.06 5.10 6.30
N THR A 102 -19.95 4.11 6.09
CA THR A 102 -20.09 3.49 4.77
C THR A 102 -20.93 4.39 3.85
N PRO A 103 -20.84 4.24 2.52
CA PRO A 103 -21.61 5.08 1.61
C PRO A 103 -23.12 5.11 1.88
N GLY A 104 -23.69 3.94 2.27
CA GLY A 104 -25.12 3.86 2.61
C GLY A 104 -25.52 4.69 3.83
N THR A 105 -24.69 4.68 4.88
CA THR A 105 -24.94 5.48 6.09
C THR A 105 -24.63 6.95 5.90
N SER A 106 -23.70 7.28 5.02
CA SER A 106 -23.37 8.66 4.67
C SER A 106 -24.54 9.40 4.04
N LEU A 107 -25.37 8.70 3.25
CA LEU A 107 -26.58 9.27 2.63
C LEU A 107 -27.65 9.69 3.64
N MET A 108 -27.60 9.17 4.87
CA MET A 108 -28.56 9.54 5.90
C MET A 108 -28.30 10.93 6.48
N GLY A 109 -27.08 11.45 6.34
CA GLY A 109 -26.71 12.79 6.81
C GLY A 109 -26.75 12.95 8.33
N GLU A 110 -26.54 11.87 9.11
CA GLU A 110 -26.51 11.91 10.56
C GLU A 110 -25.22 12.54 11.08
N GLY A 111 -25.33 13.52 11.99
CA GLY A 111 -24.20 14.17 12.64
C GLY A 111 -23.61 13.33 13.78
N LEU A 112 -22.95 12.23 13.47
CA LEU A 112 -22.48 11.23 14.44
C LEU A 112 -21.17 11.60 15.15
N GLU A 113 -20.46 12.64 14.70
CA GLU A 113 -19.13 12.99 15.23
C GLU A 113 -19.13 13.24 16.74
N SER A 114 -20.11 14.03 17.25
CA SER A 114 -20.22 14.33 18.68
C SER A 114 -20.55 13.08 19.52
N LEU A 115 -21.37 12.18 19.00
CA LEU A 115 -21.69 10.91 19.65
C LEU A 115 -20.43 10.05 19.80
N ILE A 116 -19.68 9.89 18.70
CA ILE A 116 -18.45 9.08 18.67
C ILE A 116 -17.42 9.66 19.64
N GLN A 117 -17.21 10.98 19.63
CA GLN A 117 -16.27 11.64 20.55
C GLN A 117 -16.64 11.40 21.98
N LYS A 118 -17.90 11.67 22.37
CA LYS A 118 -18.37 11.47 23.75
C LYS A 118 -18.20 10.02 24.20
N THR A 119 -18.62 9.04 23.36
CA THR A 119 -18.50 7.62 23.71
C THR A 119 -17.05 7.20 23.87
N ALA A 120 -16.16 7.62 22.99
CA ALA A 120 -14.74 7.28 23.05
C ALA A 120 -14.01 7.96 24.24
N GLU A 121 -14.40 9.18 24.62
CA GLU A 121 -13.90 9.90 25.80
C GLU A 121 -14.19 9.16 27.10
N GLU A 122 -15.34 8.49 27.23
CA GLU A 122 -15.68 7.65 28.39
C GLU A 122 -14.65 6.55 28.63
N PHE A 123 -14.01 6.06 27.57
CA PHE A 123 -12.94 5.06 27.58
C PHE A 123 -11.53 5.65 27.45
N GLN A 124 -11.38 6.96 27.57
CA GLN A 124 -10.09 7.67 27.41
C GLN A 124 -9.38 7.36 26.07
N THR A 125 -10.14 7.07 25.03
CA THR A 125 -9.63 6.73 23.70
C THR A 125 -9.84 7.90 22.75
N PRO A 126 -8.78 8.50 22.19
CA PRO A 126 -8.93 9.53 21.16
C PRO A 126 -9.68 8.99 19.94
N SER A 127 -10.59 9.74 19.38
CA SER A 127 -11.40 9.26 18.26
C SER A 127 -11.34 10.17 17.04
N VAL A 128 -11.51 9.58 15.86
CA VAL A 128 -11.62 10.27 14.57
C VAL A 128 -12.81 9.70 13.82
N PHE A 129 -13.68 10.57 13.36
CA PHE A 129 -14.77 10.21 12.48
C PHE A 129 -14.42 10.52 11.03
N ILE A 130 -14.54 9.52 10.16
CA ILE A 130 -14.35 9.64 8.72
C ILE A 130 -15.72 9.49 8.06
N GLU A 131 -16.25 10.59 7.64
CA GLU A 131 -17.42 10.59 6.78
C GLU A 131 -17.01 10.04 5.41
N SER A 132 -17.76 9.07 4.88
CA SER A 132 -17.42 8.50 3.57
C SER A 132 -17.53 9.59 2.52
N PRO A 133 -16.47 9.87 1.76
CA PRO A 133 -16.58 10.78 0.64
C PRO A 133 -17.54 10.20 -0.39
N GLU A 134 -18.02 11.06 -1.26
CA GLU A 134 -19.00 10.77 -2.31
C GLU A 134 -18.74 9.44 -3.06
N PHE A 135 -19.80 8.81 -3.57
CA PHE A 135 -19.74 7.59 -4.39
C PHE A 135 -18.84 7.68 -5.63
N SER A 136 -18.41 8.87 -5.99
CA SER A 136 -17.57 9.16 -7.16
C SER A 136 -16.07 9.18 -6.87
N THR A 137 -15.63 8.97 -5.61
CA THR A 137 -14.21 8.99 -5.26
C THR A 137 -13.56 7.61 -5.33
N ASN A 138 -12.24 7.59 -5.36
CA ASN A 138 -11.45 6.36 -5.42
C ASN A 138 -10.63 6.16 -4.14
N SER A 139 -10.01 5.00 -3.99
CA SER A 139 -9.23 4.63 -2.81
C SER A 139 -8.04 5.56 -2.53
N CYS A 140 -7.44 6.18 -3.54
CA CYS A 140 -6.33 7.12 -3.36
C CYS A 140 -6.82 8.41 -2.69
N VAL A 141 -7.96 8.94 -3.13
CA VAL A 141 -8.59 10.13 -2.54
C VAL A 141 -9.01 9.86 -1.10
N GLY A 142 -9.69 8.72 -0.85
CA GLY A 142 -10.12 8.35 0.50
C GLY A 142 -8.94 8.17 1.47
N TYR A 143 -7.83 7.58 1.00
CA TYR A 143 -6.60 7.48 1.77
C TYR A 143 -6.04 8.86 2.13
N ASP A 144 -5.92 9.74 1.13
CA ASP A 144 -5.32 11.06 1.29
C ASP A 144 -6.13 11.96 2.23
N GLU A 145 -7.45 11.96 2.09
CA GLU A 145 -8.36 12.69 3.00
C GLU A 145 -8.31 12.18 4.43
N THR A 146 -8.28 10.84 4.61
CA THR A 146 -8.11 10.21 5.91
C THR A 146 -6.79 10.63 6.54
N MET A 147 -5.69 10.60 5.77
CA MET A 147 -4.37 11.01 6.26
C MET A 147 -4.36 12.47 6.71
N VAL A 148 -4.93 13.38 5.94
CA VAL A 148 -5.06 14.80 6.33
C VAL A 148 -5.89 14.95 7.61
N ARG A 149 -6.95 14.17 7.77
CA ARG A 149 -7.79 14.22 8.98
C ARG A 149 -7.04 13.73 10.22
N LEU A 150 -6.29 12.63 10.09
CA LEU A 150 -5.41 12.12 11.15
C LEU A 150 -4.31 13.13 11.52
N LEU A 151 -3.68 13.76 10.52
CA LEU A 151 -2.68 14.81 10.76
C LEU A 151 -3.28 16.01 11.51
N LYS A 152 -4.47 16.45 11.16
CA LYS A 152 -5.18 17.55 11.84
C LYS A 152 -5.49 17.23 13.31
N GLN A 153 -5.86 15.98 13.59
CA GLN A 153 -6.28 15.55 14.92
C GLN A 153 -5.09 15.29 15.85
N PHE A 154 -3.99 14.70 15.34
CA PHE A 154 -2.95 14.15 16.19
C PHE A 154 -1.60 14.85 16.08
N VAL A 155 -1.38 15.69 15.05
CA VAL A 155 -0.09 16.34 14.83
C VAL A 155 -0.19 17.84 15.15
N GLU A 156 0.50 18.23 16.20
CA GLU A 156 0.58 19.64 16.60
C GLU A 156 1.69 20.37 15.83
N LYS A 157 1.55 21.72 15.72
CA LYS A 157 2.58 22.56 15.11
C LYS A 157 3.82 22.62 16.01
N LYS A 158 4.92 22.04 15.50
CA LYS A 158 6.30 22.08 16.03
C LYS A 158 6.51 22.00 17.55
N PRO A 159 7.00 20.86 18.04
CA PRO A 159 7.88 20.86 19.20
C PRO A 159 9.30 21.35 18.80
N GLU A 160 10.06 21.88 19.76
CA GLU A 160 11.47 22.15 19.56
C GLU A 160 12.24 20.86 19.21
N LYS A 161 12.95 20.89 18.09
CA LYS A 161 13.63 19.72 17.52
C LYS A 161 14.82 19.32 18.37
N LYS A 162 14.77 18.17 19.05
CA LYS A 162 15.95 17.51 19.60
C LYS A 162 16.62 16.70 18.49
N LYS A 163 17.75 17.16 17.99
CA LYS A 163 18.54 16.44 16.98
C LYS A 163 19.16 15.17 17.57
N THR A 164 18.65 14.01 17.17
CA THR A 164 19.19 12.67 17.50
C THR A 164 19.50 11.83 16.27
N GLY A 165 20.11 12.42 15.24
CA GLY A 165 20.36 11.77 13.95
C GLY A 165 19.46 12.28 12.84
N THR A 166 19.63 11.74 11.64
CA THR A 166 18.82 12.10 10.46
C THR A 166 17.61 11.15 10.37
N THR A 167 16.42 11.74 10.40
CA THR A 167 15.16 10.97 10.43
C THR A 167 14.20 11.40 9.33
N VAL A 168 13.42 10.45 8.81
CA VAL A 168 12.41 10.71 7.79
C VAL A 168 11.07 10.05 8.12
N ASN A 169 9.99 10.59 7.56
CA ASN A 169 8.70 9.92 7.49
C ASN A 169 8.42 9.55 6.04
N LEU A 170 7.72 8.44 5.83
CA LEU A 170 7.29 7.95 4.53
C LEU A 170 5.76 7.99 4.44
N PHE A 171 5.25 8.46 3.32
CA PHE A 171 3.83 8.54 3.01
C PHE A 171 3.51 7.85 1.69
N GLY A 172 2.29 7.33 1.54
CA GLY A 172 1.82 6.67 0.32
C GLY A 172 1.84 5.15 0.37
N PHE A 173 2.45 4.55 1.40
CA PHE A 173 2.26 3.12 1.72
C PHE A 173 0.87 2.89 2.31
N TYR A 174 0.29 1.73 2.03
CA TYR A 174 -1.05 1.39 2.56
C TYR A 174 -1.15 -0.10 2.87
N THR A 175 -2.04 -0.45 3.79
CA THR A 175 -2.14 -1.81 4.35
C THR A 175 -2.54 -2.89 3.35
N TYR A 176 -3.16 -2.53 2.24
CA TYR A 176 -3.56 -3.47 1.18
C TYR A 176 -2.51 -3.59 0.06
N GLN A 177 -1.33 -2.97 0.20
CA GLN A 177 -0.22 -3.14 -0.74
C GLN A 177 0.26 -4.59 -0.73
N GLN A 178 0.44 -5.21 -1.90
CA GLN A 178 0.68 -6.66 -2.03
C GLN A 178 1.86 -7.17 -1.22
N ASN A 179 2.95 -6.44 -1.21
CA ASN A 179 4.20 -6.84 -0.56
C ASN A 179 4.60 -5.88 0.57
N LEU A 180 3.62 -5.37 1.31
CA LEU A 180 3.86 -4.31 2.30
C LEU A 180 4.98 -4.64 3.29
N GLU A 181 5.05 -5.88 3.80
CA GLU A 181 6.06 -6.30 4.77
C GLU A 181 7.47 -6.17 4.18
N GLY A 182 7.74 -6.81 3.05
CA GLY A 182 9.04 -6.73 2.39
C GLY A 182 9.34 -5.34 1.83
N ASP A 183 8.33 -4.60 1.39
CA ASP A 183 8.50 -3.21 0.94
C ASP A 183 8.97 -2.30 2.09
N ARG A 184 8.40 -2.46 3.29
CA ARG A 184 8.82 -1.74 4.49
C ARG A 184 10.26 -2.09 4.89
N GLU A 185 10.60 -3.37 4.88
CA GLU A 185 11.93 -3.85 5.21
C GLU A 185 12.97 -3.29 4.23
N GLU A 186 12.72 -3.39 2.94
CA GLU A 186 13.65 -2.95 1.90
C GLU A 186 13.86 -1.43 1.93
N ILE A 187 12.79 -0.64 2.07
CA ILE A 187 12.94 0.82 2.11
C ILE A 187 13.70 1.27 3.37
N ARG A 188 13.44 0.64 4.53
CA ARG A 188 14.19 0.89 5.76
C ARG A 188 15.66 0.48 5.60
N ARG A 189 15.94 -0.66 4.97
CA ARG A 189 17.29 -1.14 4.68
C ARG A 189 18.07 -0.13 3.82
N LEU A 190 17.49 0.31 2.71
CA LEU A 190 18.13 1.28 1.81
C LEU A 190 18.45 2.60 2.51
N LEU A 191 17.49 3.14 3.26
CA LEU A 191 17.68 4.39 3.99
C LEU A 191 18.70 4.23 5.11
N SER A 192 18.74 3.09 5.80
CA SER A 192 19.75 2.82 6.84
C SER A 192 21.18 2.76 6.29
N LEU A 193 21.36 2.26 5.05
CA LEU A 193 22.65 2.31 4.35
C LEU A 193 23.11 3.74 4.02
N CYS A 194 22.19 4.70 4.06
CA CYS A 194 22.47 6.14 3.93
C CYS A 194 22.62 6.83 5.30
N GLY A 195 22.59 6.10 6.41
CA GLY A 195 22.60 6.68 7.75
C GLY A 195 21.30 7.39 8.14
N ILE A 196 20.18 7.05 7.48
CA ILE A 196 18.86 7.66 7.68
C ILE A 196 17.94 6.68 8.41
N THR A 197 17.29 7.15 9.47
CA THR A 197 16.31 6.38 10.23
C THR A 197 14.89 6.74 9.84
N VAL A 198 14.02 5.74 9.63
CA VAL A 198 12.59 5.95 9.37
C VAL A 198 11.85 6.04 10.70
N ASN A 199 11.32 7.22 11.03
CA ASN A 199 10.48 7.43 12.21
C ASN A 199 9.09 6.79 12.03
N CYS A 200 8.46 7.01 10.88
CA CYS A 200 7.08 6.62 10.65
C CYS A 200 6.85 6.26 9.16
N ILE A 201 6.23 5.11 8.90
CA ILE A 201 5.58 4.82 7.61
C ILE A 201 4.09 5.07 7.84
N ALA A 202 3.67 6.29 7.53
CA ALA A 202 2.37 6.82 7.92
C ALA A 202 1.22 5.98 7.33
N GLY A 203 0.35 5.47 8.20
CA GLY A 203 -0.81 4.67 7.81
C GLY A 203 -0.52 3.22 7.38
N ALA A 204 0.75 2.78 7.42
CA ALA A 204 1.13 1.41 7.04
C ALA A 204 1.98 0.68 8.08
N ASP A 205 2.85 1.40 8.81
CA ASP A 205 3.68 0.85 9.88
C ASP A 205 4.13 1.97 10.82
N CYS A 206 3.29 2.31 11.78
CA CYS A 206 3.61 3.29 12.80
C CYS A 206 2.77 3.08 14.06
N THR A 207 3.24 3.64 15.18
CA THR A 207 2.43 3.83 16.38
C THR A 207 1.82 5.23 16.38
N LEU A 208 0.77 5.47 17.18
CA LEU A 208 0.23 6.82 17.34
C LEU A 208 1.29 7.79 17.90
N GLU A 209 2.22 7.29 18.73
CA GLU A 209 3.33 8.08 19.24
C GLU A 209 4.28 8.53 18.12
N SER A 210 4.74 7.60 17.26
CA SER A 210 5.61 7.94 16.12
C SER A 210 4.89 8.83 15.11
N PHE A 211 3.58 8.67 14.94
CA PHE A 211 2.75 9.54 14.10
C PHE A 211 2.69 10.98 14.65
N ARG A 212 2.54 11.16 15.96
CA ARG A 212 2.60 12.48 16.60
C ARG A 212 3.95 13.16 16.44
N LYS A 213 5.03 12.38 16.32
CA LYS A 213 6.40 12.87 16.10
C LYS A 213 6.73 13.17 14.62
N ILE A 214 5.77 13.10 13.70
CA ILE A 214 5.98 13.51 12.30
C ILE A 214 6.69 14.85 12.16
N PRO A 215 6.38 15.91 12.94
CA PRO A 215 7.07 17.20 12.84
C PRO A 215 8.54 17.19 13.29
N GLU A 216 8.99 16.17 13.99
CA GLU A 216 10.36 16.04 14.46
C GLU A 216 11.32 15.54 13.37
N ALA A 217 10.82 14.90 12.33
CA ALA A 217 11.63 14.37 11.24
C ALA A 217 12.24 15.47 10.35
N ASP A 218 13.38 15.15 9.74
CA ASP A 218 14.11 16.05 8.87
C ASP A 218 13.44 16.22 7.51
N LEU A 219 12.76 15.15 7.03
CA LEU A 219 12.10 15.16 5.73
C LEU A 219 10.87 14.25 5.76
N ASN A 220 9.82 14.68 5.07
CA ASN A 220 8.63 13.88 4.78
C ASN A 220 8.64 13.49 3.31
N ILE A 221 8.73 12.21 3.02
CA ILE A 221 8.89 11.65 1.67
C ILE A 221 7.54 11.12 1.20
N LEU A 222 7.05 11.64 0.07
CA LEU A 222 5.83 11.17 -0.57
C LEU A 222 6.21 10.13 -1.63
N CYS A 223 5.93 8.85 -1.36
CA CYS A 223 6.29 7.73 -2.23
C CYS A 223 5.20 7.38 -3.28
N CYS A 224 3.98 7.88 -3.11
CA CYS A 224 2.88 7.70 -4.06
C CYS A 224 2.11 9.02 -4.17
N PRO A 225 2.41 9.85 -5.19
CA PRO A 225 1.75 11.15 -5.37
C PRO A 225 0.23 11.07 -5.41
N GLU A 226 -0.33 10.01 -6.03
CA GLU A 226 -1.78 9.82 -6.16
C GLU A 226 -2.51 9.66 -4.81
N ARG A 227 -1.77 9.23 -3.77
CA ARG A 227 -2.27 9.03 -2.41
C ARG A 227 -1.89 10.16 -1.45
N CYS A 228 -1.08 11.12 -1.89
CA CYS A 228 -0.45 12.08 -0.99
C CYS A 228 -0.58 13.54 -1.46
N GLU A 229 -1.47 13.85 -2.40
CA GLU A 229 -1.60 15.20 -2.95
C GLU A 229 -2.02 16.21 -1.86
N LYS A 230 -3.17 15.97 -1.21
CA LYS A 230 -3.66 16.81 -0.12
C LYS A 230 -2.76 16.73 1.12
N THR A 231 -2.24 15.54 1.42
CA THR A 231 -1.29 15.30 2.52
C THR A 231 -0.03 16.15 2.32
N GLY A 232 0.58 16.13 1.14
CA GLY A 232 1.75 16.91 0.81
C GLY A 232 1.52 18.42 0.95
N ILE A 233 0.39 18.91 0.44
CA ILE A 233 -0.04 20.30 0.61
C ILE A 233 -0.20 20.63 2.09
N TYR A 234 -0.87 19.79 2.88
CA TYR A 234 -1.09 20.02 4.30
C TYR A 234 0.22 20.08 5.10
N LEU A 235 1.13 19.11 4.87
CA LEU A 235 2.44 19.08 5.50
C LEU A 235 3.25 20.36 5.19
N LYS A 236 3.30 20.76 3.91
CA LYS A 236 4.08 21.88 3.44
C LYS A 236 3.46 23.23 3.82
N GLU A 237 2.17 23.43 3.53
CA GLU A 237 1.55 24.74 3.63
C GLU A 237 0.97 25.04 5.01
N VAL A 238 0.46 24.02 5.71
CA VAL A 238 -0.16 24.20 7.02
C VAL A 238 0.82 23.92 8.16
N LEU A 239 1.49 22.76 8.12
CA LEU A 239 2.46 22.40 9.16
C LEU A 239 3.86 23.01 8.93
N LYS A 240 4.14 23.54 7.73
CA LYS A 240 5.44 24.14 7.34
C LYS A 240 6.61 23.17 7.50
N LEU A 241 6.39 21.89 7.21
CA LEU A 241 7.39 20.83 7.29
C LEU A 241 8.11 20.65 5.93
N PRO A 242 9.37 20.18 5.93
CA PRO A 242 10.07 19.79 4.71
C PRO A 242 9.36 18.60 4.05
N VAL A 243 9.08 18.70 2.76
CA VAL A 243 8.41 17.68 1.96
C VAL A 243 9.19 17.42 0.68
N TYR A 244 9.40 16.18 0.33
CA TYR A 244 9.97 15.72 -0.92
C TYR A 244 9.02 14.75 -1.61
N ASP A 245 8.66 15.06 -2.85
CA ASP A 245 7.89 14.16 -3.72
C ASP A 245 8.87 13.27 -4.51
N ALA A 246 8.92 11.98 -4.17
CA ALA A 246 9.77 11.01 -4.86
C ALA A 246 9.28 10.68 -6.29
N GLY A 247 8.08 11.12 -6.66
CA GLY A 247 7.47 10.85 -7.95
C GLY A 247 7.07 9.39 -8.17
N GLY A 248 7.06 8.58 -7.14
CA GLY A 248 6.71 7.16 -7.14
C GLY A 248 7.64 6.33 -6.25
N PHE A 249 7.27 5.06 -6.08
CA PHE A 249 8.11 4.09 -5.39
C PHE A 249 9.39 3.78 -6.18
N PRO A 250 10.52 3.46 -5.50
CA PRO A 250 11.79 3.11 -6.14
C PRO A 250 11.73 1.68 -6.74
N ILE A 251 11.07 1.51 -7.88
CA ILE A 251 10.96 0.23 -8.60
C ILE A 251 12.06 0.14 -9.66
N GLY A 252 12.80 -0.98 -9.66
CA GLY A 252 13.95 -1.17 -10.56
C GLY A 252 15.19 -0.41 -10.11
N PHE A 253 16.33 -0.70 -10.76
CA PHE A 253 17.64 -0.17 -10.32
C PHE A 253 17.75 1.34 -10.47
N ASP A 254 17.34 1.89 -11.61
CA ASP A 254 17.55 3.31 -11.93
C ASP A 254 16.70 4.23 -11.04
N GLN A 255 15.45 3.84 -10.74
CA GLN A 255 14.61 4.59 -9.82
C GLN A 255 15.13 4.48 -8.38
N THR A 256 15.68 3.32 -7.99
CA THR A 256 16.28 3.12 -6.66
C THR A 256 17.53 3.97 -6.50
N GLU A 257 18.39 4.00 -7.51
CA GLU A 257 19.59 4.83 -7.51
C GLU A 257 19.25 6.32 -7.42
N ARG A 258 18.26 6.77 -8.21
CA ARG A 258 17.75 8.14 -8.16
C ARG A 258 17.23 8.49 -6.77
N PHE A 259 16.38 7.62 -6.19
CA PHE A 259 15.80 7.80 -4.86
C PHE A 259 16.89 7.98 -3.79
N VAL A 260 17.89 7.10 -3.78
CA VAL A 260 19.02 7.16 -2.85
C VAL A 260 19.82 8.46 -3.02
N LYS A 261 20.16 8.83 -4.26
CA LYS A 261 20.95 10.04 -4.56
C LYS A 261 20.22 11.30 -4.09
N GLU A 262 18.96 11.49 -4.53
CA GLU A 262 18.19 12.70 -4.23
C GLU A 262 17.94 12.87 -2.73
N ILE A 263 17.62 11.78 -2.00
CA ILE A 263 17.41 11.87 -0.56
C ILE A 263 18.71 12.12 0.20
N SER A 264 19.82 11.45 -0.20
CA SER A 264 21.11 11.68 0.42
C SER A 264 21.61 13.11 0.22
N GLU A 265 21.39 13.70 -0.96
CA GLU A 265 21.73 15.11 -1.25
C GLU A 265 20.87 16.06 -0.41
N LEU A 266 19.55 15.84 -0.34
CA LEU A 266 18.63 16.69 0.43
C LEU A 266 18.94 16.70 1.92
N LEU A 267 19.36 15.55 2.45
CA LEU A 267 19.64 15.37 3.89
C LEU A 267 21.13 15.49 4.24
N HIS A 268 22.00 15.73 3.25
CA HIS A 268 23.43 15.79 3.40
C HIS A 268 24.02 14.56 4.08
N THR A 269 23.54 13.35 3.70
CA THR A 269 23.99 12.06 4.21
C THR A 269 24.87 11.33 3.19
N ASP A 270 25.60 10.28 3.65
CA ASP A 270 26.45 9.48 2.77
C ASP A 270 25.69 8.29 2.17
N GLY A 271 25.29 8.42 0.90
CA GLY A 271 24.60 7.38 0.15
C GLY A 271 25.51 6.31 -0.49
N ARG A 272 26.85 6.38 -0.35
CA ARG A 272 27.77 5.50 -1.07
C ARG A 272 27.53 4.02 -0.82
N GLN A 273 27.28 3.63 0.42
CA GLN A 273 27.01 2.23 0.76
C GLN A 273 25.74 1.68 0.10
N ALA A 274 24.68 2.50 0.01
CA ALA A 274 23.45 2.11 -0.69
C ALA A 274 23.69 2.02 -2.21
N LEU A 275 24.46 2.94 -2.79
CA LEU A 275 24.80 2.91 -4.22
C LEU A 275 25.67 1.67 -4.56
N GLU A 276 26.63 1.31 -3.72
CA GLU A 276 27.40 0.08 -3.88
C GLU A 276 26.54 -1.19 -3.80
N ASP A 277 25.54 -1.21 -2.92
CA ASP A 277 24.56 -2.30 -2.82
C ASP A 277 23.76 -2.43 -4.14
N ILE A 278 23.29 -1.33 -4.69
CA ILE A 278 22.58 -1.29 -5.97
C ILE A 278 23.47 -1.82 -7.11
N GLU A 279 24.73 -1.41 -7.17
CA GLU A 279 25.66 -1.88 -8.20
C GLU A 279 26.00 -3.37 -8.08
N LYS A 280 26.14 -3.91 -6.87
CA LYS A 280 26.26 -5.35 -6.65
C LYS A 280 25.02 -6.11 -7.15
N ALA A 281 23.84 -5.57 -6.90
CA ALA A 281 22.59 -6.14 -7.38
C ALA A 281 22.47 -6.08 -8.93
N ARG A 282 22.89 -4.97 -9.56
CA ARG A 282 22.99 -4.84 -11.02
C ARG A 282 23.93 -5.89 -11.63
N ALA A 283 25.11 -6.06 -11.05
CA ALA A 283 26.08 -7.07 -11.51
C ALA A 283 25.50 -8.48 -11.42
N ARG A 284 24.78 -8.78 -10.34
CA ARG A 284 24.06 -10.05 -10.18
C ARG A 284 22.96 -10.22 -11.24
N ALA A 285 22.15 -9.19 -11.48
CA ALA A 285 21.12 -9.20 -12.52
C ALA A 285 21.72 -9.48 -13.89
N PHE A 286 22.78 -8.77 -14.27
CA PHE A 286 23.48 -8.95 -15.53
C PHE A 286 24.01 -10.40 -15.71
N TYR A 287 24.59 -10.96 -14.65
CA TYR A 287 25.08 -12.36 -14.67
C TYR A 287 23.94 -13.34 -15.00
N TYR A 288 22.77 -13.19 -14.36
CA TYR A 288 21.64 -14.10 -14.60
C TYR A 288 20.99 -13.87 -15.96
N ILE A 289 20.88 -12.63 -16.43
CA ILE A 289 20.40 -12.30 -17.78
C ILE A 289 21.30 -12.99 -18.82
N ALA A 290 22.62 -12.78 -18.74
CA ALA A 290 23.56 -13.34 -19.68
C ALA A 290 23.55 -14.88 -19.68
N ARG A 291 23.46 -15.49 -18.47
CA ARG A 291 23.49 -16.96 -18.32
C ARG A 291 22.18 -17.64 -18.73
N CYS A 292 21.04 -17.04 -18.44
CA CYS A 292 19.72 -17.67 -18.63
C CYS A 292 19.07 -17.31 -19.97
N LEU A 293 19.34 -16.13 -20.48
CA LEU A 293 18.73 -15.58 -21.70
C LEU A 293 19.72 -15.38 -22.84
N GLY A 294 21.03 -15.41 -22.55
CA GLY A 294 22.10 -15.12 -23.50
C GLY A 294 22.35 -13.62 -23.67
N PRO A 295 23.26 -13.23 -24.58
CA PRO A 295 23.69 -11.85 -24.77
C PRO A 295 22.59 -10.92 -25.30
N ALA A 296 21.56 -11.47 -25.93
CA ALA A 296 20.45 -10.71 -26.49
C ALA A 296 19.39 -10.29 -25.41
N GLY A 297 19.49 -10.89 -24.19
CA GLY A 297 18.49 -10.62 -23.13
C GLY A 297 17.16 -11.32 -23.36
N PHE A 298 16.06 -10.67 -23.01
CA PHE A 298 14.71 -11.21 -23.21
C PHE A 298 14.36 -11.30 -24.70
N PRO A 299 13.54 -12.32 -25.11
CA PRO A 299 13.11 -12.45 -26.51
C PRO A 299 12.33 -11.22 -26.98
N GLU A 300 12.54 -10.85 -28.25
CA GLU A 300 11.82 -9.70 -28.85
C GLU A 300 10.29 -9.88 -28.86
N GLU A 301 9.82 -11.13 -28.87
CA GLU A 301 8.39 -11.47 -28.86
C GLU A 301 7.75 -11.39 -27.49
N LEU A 302 8.56 -11.39 -26.40
CA LEU A 302 8.01 -11.28 -25.05
C LEU A 302 7.40 -9.89 -24.86
N ARG A 303 6.20 -9.88 -24.32
CA ARG A 303 5.45 -8.66 -23.97
C ARG A 303 5.16 -8.62 -22.49
N TYR A 304 4.79 -7.44 -21.99
CA TYR A 304 4.18 -7.33 -20.69
C TYR A 304 2.90 -6.51 -20.73
N ALA A 305 1.99 -6.84 -19.84
CA ALA A 305 0.83 -6.02 -19.52
C ALA A 305 0.87 -5.65 -18.03
N VAL A 306 0.50 -4.43 -17.68
CA VAL A 306 0.61 -3.96 -16.30
C VAL A 306 -0.53 -3.02 -15.93
N GLU A 307 -1.01 -3.14 -14.68
CA GLU A 307 -1.97 -2.22 -14.08
C GLU A 307 -1.47 -1.65 -12.76
N GLY A 308 -1.93 -0.46 -12.41
CA GLY A 308 -1.60 0.21 -11.15
C GLY A 308 -1.79 1.71 -11.19
N GLU A 309 -1.40 2.37 -10.10
CA GLU A 309 -1.33 3.82 -10.04
C GLU A 309 -0.26 4.35 -11.01
N SER A 310 -0.50 5.52 -11.60
CA SER A 310 0.36 6.08 -12.65
C SER A 310 1.83 6.20 -12.25
N SER A 311 2.13 6.58 -11.00
CA SER A 311 3.51 6.68 -10.50
C SER A 311 4.18 5.32 -10.36
N VAL A 312 3.44 4.29 -9.95
CA VAL A 312 3.89 2.89 -9.88
C VAL A 312 4.14 2.34 -11.29
N LEU A 313 3.23 2.62 -12.22
CA LEU A 313 3.39 2.26 -13.63
C LEU A 313 4.64 2.87 -14.25
N CYS A 314 4.98 4.12 -13.91
CA CYS A 314 6.25 4.73 -14.35
C CYS A 314 7.47 3.91 -13.92
N GLY A 315 7.46 3.37 -12.70
CA GLY A 315 8.54 2.49 -12.22
C GLY A 315 8.63 1.19 -13.01
N TYR A 316 7.51 0.50 -13.20
CA TYR A 316 7.49 -0.74 -13.99
C TYR A 316 7.87 -0.51 -15.45
N VAL A 317 7.33 0.52 -16.10
CA VAL A 317 7.67 0.86 -17.50
C VAL A 317 9.16 1.20 -17.65
N ASP A 318 9.72 1.94 -16.70
CA ASP A 318 11.15 2.25 -16.70
C ASP A 318 12.00 0.97 -16.59
N TYR A 319 11.68 0.10 -15.64
CA TYR A 319 12.43 -1.12 -15.43
C TYR A 319 12.24 -2.14 -16.55
N LEU A 320 11.00 -2.42 -16.95
CA LEU A 320 10.70 -3.45 -17.95
C LEU A 320 11.11 -3.03 -19.38
N SER A 321 10.79 -1.79 -19.76
CA SER A 321 11.06 -1.36 -21.14
C SER A 321 12.43 -0.74 -21.33
N ARG A 322 12.84 0.19 -20.45
CA ARG A 322 14.11 0.91 -20.65
C ARG A 322 15.31 0.12 -20.18
N TYR A 323 15.19 -0.62 -19.06
CA TYR A 323 16.29 -1.39 -18.51
C TYR A 323 16.36 -2.82 -19.09
N LEU A 324 15.23 -3.55 -19.15
CA LEU A 324 15.19 -4.95 -19.63
C LEU A 324 14.85 -5.11 -21.12
N GLY A 325 14.41 -4.06 -21.81
CA GLY A 325 14.09 -4.09 -23.24
C GLY A 325 12.78 -4.81 -23.60
N ILE A 326 11.93 -5.14 -22.63
CA ILE A 326 10.64 -5.82 -22.86
C ILE A 326 9.61 -4.77 -23.30
N ARG A 327 8.84 -5.03 -24.36
CA ARG A 327 7.85 -4.08 -24.88
C ARG A 327 6.50 -4.22 -24.16
N PRO A 328 5.81 -3.09 -23.85
CA PRO A 328 4.45 -3.13 -23.31
C PRO A 328 3.46 -3.58 -24.39
N GLU A 329 2.45 -4.35 -24.00
CA GLU A 329 1.29 -4.72 -24.83
C GLU A 329 0.01 -4.02 -24.38
N ALA A 330 -0.17 -3.88 -23.06
CA ALA A 330 -1.30 -3.18 -22.47
C ALA A 330 -0.90 -2.54 -21.14
N ILE A 331 -1.40 -1.33 -20.88
CA ILE A 331 -1.19 -0.60 -19.62
C ILE A 331 -2.53 -0.05 -19.16
N ARG A 332 -2.92 -0.34 -17.92
CA ARG A 332 -4.16 0.14 -17.31
C ARG A 332 -3.86 0.99 -16.08
N GLU A 333 -4.19 2.27 -16.15
CA GLU A 333 -4.13 3.17 -14.99
C GLU A 333 -5.28 2.86 -14.02
N LEU A 334 -4.98 2.78 -12.73
CA LEU A 334 -5.94 2.62 -11.64
C LEU A 334 -5.67 3.68 -10.56
N PRO A 335 -6.65 4.51 -10.21
CA PRO A 335 -7.96 4.59 -10.86
C PRO A 335 -7.88 5.11 -12.30
N ALA A 336 -8.80 4.64 -13.13
CA ALA A 336 -8.93 5.12 -14.51
C ALA A 336 -9.04 6.65 -14.53
N LYS A 337 -8.26 7.32 -15.38
CA LYS A 337 -7.95 8.75 -15.39
C LYS A 337 -6.99 9.16 -14.29
N GLY A 338 -5.79 8.57 -14.30
CA GLY A 338 -4.66 9.05 -13.50
C GLY A 338 -4.48 10.53 -13.71
N SER A 339 -4.89 11.31 -12.70
CA SER A 339 -4.68 12.74 -12.63
C SER A 339 -3.37 13.02 -11.92
N GLY A 340 -2.75 14.15 -12.21
CA GLY A 340 -1.53 14.60 -11.56
C GLY A 340 -0.24 14.24 -12.28
N SER A 341 0.86 14.51 -11.61
CA SER A 341 2.23 14.43 -12.18
C SER A 341 2.62 13.03 -12.67
N GLY A 342 2.12 11.98 -12.01
CA GLY A 342 2.36 10.58 -12.40
C GLY A 342 1.80 10.23 -13.77
N GLY A 343 0.52 10.57 -14.03
CA GLY A 343 -0.12 10.30 -15.32
C GLY A 343 0.52 11.05 -16.49
N GLU A 344 0.92 12.32 -16.29
CA GLU A 344 1.65 13.08 -17.32
C GLU A 344 3.03 12.48 -17.59
N ARG A 345 3.72 12.03 -16.55
CA ARG A 345 5.03 11.37 -16.67
C ARG A 345 4.89 10.06 -17.44
N LEU A 346 3.90 9.23 -17.13
CA LEU A 346 3.64 7.97 -17.82
C LEU A 346 3.40 8.20 -19.32
N ARG A 347 2.53 9.14 -19.68
CA ARG A 347 2.24 9.48 -21.09
C ARG A 347 3.48 9.97 -21.82
N ARG A 348 4.32 10.80 -21.19
CA ARG A 348 5.61 11.23 -21.77
C ARG A 348 6.56 10.07 -21.99
N MET A 349 6.63 9.11 -21.06
CA MET A 349 7.46 7.91 -21.21
C MET A 349 6.99 7.06 -22.39
N LEU A 350 5.69 6.78 -22.49
CA LEU A 350 5.09 6.00 -23.58
C LEU A 350 5.28 6.69 -24.93
N LYS A 351 5.10 8.01 -24.99
CA LYS A 351 5.38 8.78 -26.21
C LYS A 351 6.83 8.68 -26.64
N GLY A 352 7.77 8.75 -25.72
CA GLY A 352 9.20 8.57 -26.01
C GLY A 352 9.57 7.19 -26.55
N MET A 353 8.69 6.20 -26.34
CA MET A 353 8.85 4.82 -26.83
C MET A 353 7.95 4.50 -28.05
N ASN A 354 7.18 5.47 -28.55
CA ASN A 354 6.14 5.28 -29.58
C ASN A 354 5.15 4.15 -29.20
N ALA A 355 4.69 4.15 -27.96
CA ALA A 355 3.83 3.12 -27.38
C ALA A 355 2.58 3.71 -26.69
N GLU A 356 2.09 4.89 -27.12
CA GLU A 356 0.94 5.56 -26.51
C GLU A 356 -0.34 4.75 -26.67
N GLU A 357 -0.46 3.98 -27.72
CA GLU A 357 -1.62 3.14 -28.02
C GLU A 357 -1.83 1.97 -27.05
N VAL A 358 -0.84 1.61 -26.23
CA VAL A 358 -0.98 0.52 -25.24
C VAL A 358 -1.73 0.98 -23.99
N LEU A 359 -1.82 2.31 -23.77
CA LEU A 359 -2.52 2.87 -22.63
C LEU A 359 -4.03 2.71 -22.79
N GLY A 360 -4.64 2.02 -21.81
CA GLY A 360 -6.08 1.73 -21.83
C GLY A 360 -6.49 0.50 -22.62
N ARG A 361 -5.54 -0.25 -23.21
CA ARG A 361 -5.84 -1.56 -23.79
C ARG A 361 -6.29 -2.56 -22.74
N ASP A 362 -7.11 -3.51 -23.14
CA ASP A 362 -7.62 -4.58 -22.30
C ASP A 362 -6.51 -5.55 -21.91
N LEU A 363 -6.13 -5.60 -20.64
CA LEU A 363 -5.10 -6.49 -20.12
C LEU A 363 -5.49 -7.96 -20.20
N THR A 364 -6.79 -8.25 -20.21
CA THR A 364 -7.29 -9.64 -20.17
C THR A 364 -7.21 -10.35 -21.53
N ARG A 365 -6.91 -9.59 -22.60
CA ARG A 365 -6.86 -10.08 -23.99
C ARG A 365 -5.47 -10.09 -24.58
N VAL A 366 -4.43 -10.10 -23.76
CA VAL A 366 -3.05 -10.21 -24.22
C VAL A 366 -2.64 -11.66 -24.37
N ASP A 367 -1.66 -11.89 -25.24
CA ASP A 367 -1.06 -13.20 -25.48
C ASP A 367 0.47 -13.10 -25.51
N ASN A 368 1.17 -14.20 -25.19
CA ASN A 368 2.64 -14.26 -25.09
C ASN A 368 3.22 -13.15 -24.19
N ALA A 369 2.60 -12.94 -23.03
CA ALA A 369 2.91 -11.82 -22.17
C ALA A 369 3.06 -12.21 -20.69
N VAL A 370 3.84 -11.39 -19.97
CA VAL A 370 3.85 -11.37 -18.52
C VAL A 370 2.84 -10.32 -18.03
N ILE A 371 1.93 -10.72 -17.15
CA ILE A 371 0.90 -9.86 -16.60
C ILE A 371 1.31 -9.43 -15.19
N LEU A 372 1.46 -8.13 -14.98
CA LEU A 372 1.72 -7.53 -13.67
C LEU A 372 0.45 -6.83 -13.20
N GLY A 373 -0.21 -7.37 -12.19
CA GLY A 373 -1.49 -6.80 -11.76
C GLY A 373 -2.10 -7.51 -10.56
N SER A 374 -3.40 -7.34 -10.38
CA SER A 374 -4.16 -8.04 -9.36
C SER A 374 -4.39 -9.52 -9.75
N ALA A 375 -4.58 -10.36 -8.75
CA ALA A 375 -4.94 -11.76 -8.99
C ALA A 375 -6.19 -11.90 -9.88
N GLY A 376 -7.18 -11.03 -9.71
CA GLY A 376 -8.40 -11.04 -10.54
C GLY A 376 -8.08 -10.84 -12.02
N THR A 377 -7.30 -9.84 -12.36
CA THR A 377 -6.85 -9.57 -13.74
C THR A 377 -6.03 -10.74 -14.29
N ILE A 378 -5.11 -11.29 -13.50
CA ILE A 378 -4.29 -12.44 -13.90
C ILE A 378 -5.18 -13.66 -14.21
N MET A 379 -6.10 -13.99 -13.31
CA MET A 379 -7.02 -15.12 -13.48
C MET A 379 -7.94 -14.93 -14.68
N GLU A 380 -8.48 -13.73 -14.89
CA GLU A 380 -9.31 -13.41 -16.04
C GLU A 380 -8.53 -13.55 -17.35
N THR A 381 -7.27 -13.12 -17.37
CA THR A 381 -6.40 -13.29 -18.54
C THR A 381 -6.19 -14.77 -18.88
N PHE A 382 -6.00 -15.64 -17.88
CA PHE A 382 -5.89 -17.09 -18.09
C PHE A 382 -7.14 -17.73 -18.72
N LEU A 383 -8.32 -17.13 -18.55
CA LEU A 383 -9.53 -17.61 -19.23
C LEU A 383 -9.52 -17.34 -20.74
N HIS A 384 -8.75 -16.36 -21.17
CA HIS A 384 -8.66 -15.95 -22.60
C HIS A 384 -7.39 -16.43 -23.31
N SER A 385 -6.29 -16.62 -22.57
CA SER A 385 -5.02 -17.10 -23.13
C SER A 385 -4.31 -18.01 -22.12
N GLN A 386 -3.78 -19.14 -22.60
CA GLN A 386 -2.91 -20.02 -21.82
C GLN A 386 -1.43 -19.68 -21.96
N ASN A 387 -1.09 -18.75 -22.86
CA ASN A 387 0.28 -18.35 -23.12
C ASN A 387 0.62 -17.05 -22.38
N VAL A 388 0.32 -17.01 -21.10
CA VAL A 388 0.60 -15.87 -20.22
C VAL A 388 1.18 -16.33 -18.88
N TYR A 389 1.92 -15.47 -18.22
CA TYR A 389 2.46 -15.69 -16.87
C TYR A 389 2.08 -14.51 -15.98
N GLY A 390 1.51 -14.78 -14.81
CA GLY A 390 1.05 -13.76 -13.89
C GLY A 390 2.06 -13.45 -12.78
N ILE A 391 2.28 -12.18 -12.51
CA ILE A 391 3.03 -11.65 -11.36
C ILE A 391 2.06 -10.74 -10.60
N GLU A 392 1.66 -11.13 -9.38
CA GLU A 392 0.77 -10.30 -8.58
C GLU A 392 1.53 -9.11 -8.00
N THR A 393 1.19 -7.92 -8.44
CA THR A 393 1.81 -6.65 -8.02
C THR A 393 0.84 -5.76 -7.25
N MET A 394 -0.44 -6.12 -7.23
CA MET A 394 -1.49 -5.37 -6.55
C MET A 394 -2.20 -6.28 -5.54
N GLY A 395 -2.36 -5.78 -4.32
CA GLY A 395 -3.10 -6.47 -3.28
C GLY A 395 -4.59 -6.56 -3.59
N GLY A 396 -5.21 -7.65 -3.14
CA GLY A 396 -6.64 -7.90 -3.31
C GLY A 396 -7.13 -9.01 -2.39
N ALA A 397 -8.44 -9.25 -2.39
CA ALA A 397 -9.08 -10.26 -1.56
C ALA A 397 -8.72 -11.71 -1.97
N ALA A 398 -8.38 -11.94 -3.22
CA ALA A 398 -7.93 -13.24 -3.72
C ALA A 398 -6.55 -13.08 -4.36
N GLY A 399 -5.76 -14.15 -4.40
CA GLY A 399 -4.46 -14.14 -5.07
C GLY A 399 -3.39 -14.94 -4.35
N TYR A 400 -2.14 -14.69 -4.69
CA TYR A 400 -1.01 -15.39 -4.11
C TYR A 400 -0.81 -15.02 -2.64
N ILE A 401 -0.48 -16.00 -1.83
CA ILE A 401 -0.09 -15.83 -0.43
C ILE A 401 1.43 -15.92 -0.36
N HIS A 402 2.07 -14.87 0.12
CA HIS A 402 3.50 -14.83 0.34
C HIS A 402 3.81 -15.09 1.82
N VAL A 403 4.35 -16.25 2.13
CA VAL A 403 4.75 -16.62 3.50
C VAL A 403 6.09 -15.98 3.88
N VAL A 404 6.93 -15.76 2.88
CA VAL A 404 8.19 -15.05 3.04
C VAL A 404 8.02 -13.63 2.54
N PRO A 405 8.42 -12.60 3.30
CA PRO A 405 8.34 -11.21 2.86
C PRO A 405 9.03 -11.03 1.51
N GLN A 406 8.31 -10.47 0.55
CA GLN A 406 8.79 -10.17 -0.80
C GLN A 406 8.64 -8.69 -1.06
N THR A 407 9.41 -8.16 -2.00
CA THR A 407 9.33 -6.76 -2.39
C THR A 407 9.53 -6.59 -3.88
N TYR A 408 8.92 -5.55 -4.45
CA TYR A 408 9.26 -5.03 -5.78
C TYR A 408 10.03 -3.72 -5.71
N LEU A 409 10.31 -3.22 -4.49
CA LEU A 409 11.05 -1.98 -4.27
C LEU A 409 12.55 -2.24 -4.12
N GLY A 410 13.33 -1.24 -4.42
CA GLY A 410 14.76 -1.26 -4.16
C GLY A 410 15.57 -2.21 -5.04
N SER A 411 16.81 -2.44 -4.63
CA SER A 411 17.73 -3.36 -5.28
C SER A 411 17.29 -4.82 -5.14
N THR A 412 16.75 -5.19 -3.98
CA THR A 412 16.18 -6.52 -3.72
C THR A 412 14.95 -6.77 -4.60
N GLY A 413 14.05 -5.80 -4.69
CA GLY A 413 12.84 -5.90 -5.51
C GLY A 413 13.13 -5.98 -7.00
N ALA A 414 14.14 -5.25 -7.47
CA ALA A 414 14.57 -5.33 -8.87
C ALA A 414 15.09 -6.74 -9.22
N LEU A 415 15.85 -7.38 -8.31
CA LEU A 415 16.30 -8.77 -8.49
C LEU A 415 15.15 -9.76 -8.44
N TYR A 416 14.22 -9.58 -7.50
CA TYR A 416 13.06 -10.46 -7.36
C TYR A 416 12.15 -10.39 -8.59
N LEU A 417 11.85 -9.19 -9.08
CA LEU A 417 11.07 -9.03 -10.30
C LEU A 417 11.77 -9.65 -11.52
N LEU A 418 13.10 -9.48 -11.64
CA LEU A 418 13.88 -10.14 -12.70
C LEU A 418 13.77 -11.66 -12.61
N GLU A 419 13.87 -12.24 -11.41
CA GLU A 419 13.70 -13.68 -11.19
C GLU A 419 12.33 -14.17 -11.68
N GLN A 420 11.25 -13.47 -11.30
CA GLN A 420 9.90 -13.78 -11.77
C GLN A 420 9.79 -13.71 -13.31
N LEU A 421 10.38 -12.70 -13.93
CA LEU A 421 10.39 -12.53 -15.38
C LEU A 421 11.17 -13.63 -16.11
N ILE A 422 12.34 -14.01 -15.60
CA ILE A 422 13.14 -15.12 -16.18
C ILE A 422 12.36 -16.44 -16.07
N ASN A 423 11.79 -16.72 -14.92
CA ASN A 423 11.01 -17.94 -14.67
C ASN A 423 9.73 -17.96 -15.53
N GLY A 424 9.01 -16.84 -15.59
CA GLY A 424 7.82 -16.70 -16.44
C GLY A 424 8.13 -16.91 -17.92
N ASN A 425 9.20 -16.31 -18.43
CA ASN A 425 9.63 -16.52 -19.82
C ASN A 425 10.01 -17.99 -20.11
N ARG A 426 10.61 -18.70 -19.13
CA ARG A 426 10.92 -20.13 -19.28
C ARG A 426 9.65 -20.97 -19.32
N MET A 427 8.65 -20.66 -18.50
CA MET A 427 7.37 -21.35 -18.53
C MET A 427 6.62 -21.13 -19.83
N LEU A 428 6.54 -19.89 -20.33
CA LEU A 428 5.92 -19.57 -21.62
C LEU A 428 6.56 -20.32 -22.79
N LYS A 429 7.88 -20.60 -22.74
CA LYS A 429 8.58 -21.40 -23.76
C LYS A 429 8.35 -22.91 -23.62
N ALA A 430 8.13 -23.41 -22.42
CA ALA A 430 7.94 -24.84 -22.17
C ALA A 430 6.58 -25.36 -22.67
N TRP A 431 5.64 -24.46 -22.94
CA TRP A 431 4.29 -24.77 -23.46
C TRP A 431 4.22 -24.67 -25.01
N LYS A 432 5.28 -24.21 -25.67
CA LYS A 432 5.45 -24.21 -27.12
C LYS A 432 6.24 -25.43 -27.58
#